data_7034e7293a9f0f63e511e992df7c4e75
#
_entry.id   7034e7293a9f0f63e511e992df7c4e75
#
_cell.length_a   1.000
_cell.length_b   1.000
_cell.length_c   1.000
_cell.angle_alpha   90.00
_cell.angle_beta   90.00
_cell.angle_gamma   90.00
#
_symmetry.space_group_name_H-M   'P 1'
#
loop_
_entity.id
_entity.type
_entity.pdbx_description
1 polymer ?
#
loop_
_entity_poly.entity_id
_entity_poly.type
_entity_poly.pdbx_seq_one_letter_code
_entity_poly.pdbx_strand_id
1 'polypeptide(L)'
;MTLRHLALGLLAATTALALPAAAQAPVAPNLLDGAANLAVLNAQTYPDSTPYVVPPAPAGATQFAFSMKGYVFGFRVVRANYVGYTGDTDYVAYADVRTSGLGALLKKMEIWSVSRGRVLPGGELRPTFHVQQNTDKKNRRVEMNYGASAVDVDIRPPLGSQGVPPATPDERFNALDTVTALLHMTRRGEEVCSGSVPVFDSKQRYNLRLSPVGEARVKYLGDKQAATHCHVYYEPIAGYDPEDLPSAEEESTPVDVYFRYYPEVDMHVPVRFAYKVSGFTAVIKMSDLVLVTPDGDILLPSEDS
;
A
#
# COMPACT_ATOMS: atom_id res chain seq x y z
N MET A 1 -2.14 -18.12 -19.16
CA MET A 1 -2.74 -16.99 -18.43
C MET A 1 -2.00 -16.86 -17.11
N THR A 2 -1.13 -15.92 -17.02
CA THR A 2 -0.24 -15.76 -15.86
C THR A 2 -0.87 -14.81 -14.88
N LEU A 3 -1.14 -15.27 -13.67
CA LEU A 3 -1.60 -14.52 -12.48
C LEU A 3 -0.68 -13.32 -12.12
N ARG A 4 0.02 -12.76 -13.09
CA ARG A 4 1.13 -11.83 -12.86
C ARG A 4 0.70 -10.39 -12.50
N HIS A 5 -0.47 -9.96 -12.93
CA HIS A 5 -0.85 -8.54 -12.90
C HIS A 5 -1.81 -8.14 -11.78
N LEU A 6 -2.54 -9.08 -11.20
CA LEU A 6 -3.52 -8.82 -10.12
C LEU A 6 -2.93 -8.35 -8.78
N ALA A 7 -1.64 -8.59 -8.61
CA ALA A 7 -0.93 -8.15 -7.41
C ALA A 7 -0.24 -6.79 -7.58
N LEU A 8 -0.24 -6.23 -8.79
CA LEU A 8 0.67 -5.15 -9.17
C LEU A 8 0.23 -3.76 -8.70
N GLY A 9 -1.04 -3.53 -8.51
CA GLY A 9 -1.50 -2.26 -7.92
C GLY A 9 -1.23 -2.16 -6.40
N LEU A 10 -1.11 -3.31 -5.72
CA LEU A 10 -0.76 -3.44 -4.30
C LEU A 10 0.38 -4.45 -4.05
N LEU A 11 0.80 -5.20 -5.08
CA LEU A 11 1.73 -6.32 -4.99
C LEU A 11 2.51 -6.46 -6.30
N ALA A 12 3.54 -5.66 -6.51
CA ALA A 12 4.56 -5.97 -7.51
C ALA A 12 5.37 -7.18 -7.04
N ALA A 13 4.94 -8.39 -7.37
CA ALA A 13 5.58 -9.63 -6.96
C ALA A 13 6.10 -10.39 -8.17
N THR A 14 7.39 -10.36 -8.38
CA THR A 14 8.06 -11.20 -9.35
C THR A 14 8.75 -12.39 -8.70
N THR A 15 8.63 -13.51 -9.38
CA THR A 15 9.04 -14.88 -9.08
C THR A 15 10.49 -15.08 -8.67
N ALA A 16 10.75 -15.89 -7.68
CA ALA A 16 11.68 -17.02 -7.65
C ALA A 16 11.95 -17.62 -6.24
N LEU A 17 12.08 -18.94 -6.17
CA LEU A 17 12.28 -19.81 -5.00
C LEU A 17 13.69 -19.78 -4.39
N ALA A 18 13.84 -19.81 -3.07
CA ALA A 18 14.75 -20.65 -2.25
C ALA A 18 14.69 -20.33 -0.74
N LEU A 19 14.84 -21.36 0.06
CA LEU A 19 14.81 -21.51 1.52
C LEU A 19 16.21 -21.27 2.14
N PRO A 20 16.39 -21.29 3.48
CA PRO A 20 15.63 -20.77 4.60
C PRO A 20 16.47 -19.92 5.59
N ALA A 21 15.83 -19.11 6.36
CA ALA A 21 16.27 -18.79 7.73
C ALA A 21 15.02 -18.62 8.60
N ALA A 22 14.93 -19.38 9.66
CA ALA A 22 13.82 -19.33 10.60
C ALA A 22 13.89 -18.01 11.39
N ALA A 23 13.12 -17.03 10.96
CA ALA A 23 12.80 -15.88 11.78
C ALA A 23 11.55 -16.23 12.59
N GLN A 24 11.64 -16.10 13.91
CA GLN A 24 10.51 -16.22 14.82
C GLN A 24 9.39 -15.30 14.35
N ALA A 25 8.17 -15.84 14.23
CA ALA A 25 7.00 -15.03 13.92
C ALA A 25 6.88 -13.95 15.01
N PRO A 26 6.84 -12.67 14.66
CA PRO A 26 6.58 -11.65 15.64
C PRO A 26 5.21 -11.91 16.26
N VAL A 27 5.16 -11.90 17.59
CA VAL A 27 3.92 -11.76 18.36
C VAL A 27 3.17 -10.61 17.72
N ALA A 28 1.85 -10.75 17.50
CA ALA A 28 1.04 -9.72 16.84
C ALA A 28 1.36 -8.37 17.51
N PRO A 29 2.09 -7.47 16.85
CA PRO A 29 2.43 -6.21 17.46
C PRO A 29 1.13 -5.45 17.68
N ASN A 30 1.02 -4.76 18.80
CA ASN A 30 0.06 -3.68 18.91
C ASN A 30 0.17 -2.87 17.61
N LEU A 31 -0.94 -2.64 16.91
CA LEU A 31 -0.91 -2.04 15.58
C LEU A 31 -0.12 -0.71 15.57
N LEU A 32 -0.16 0.05 16.69
CA LEU A 32 0.58 1.29 16.85
C LEU A 32 2.11 1.08 17.07
N ASP A 33 2.54 -0.10 17.47
CA ASP A 33 3.97 -0.45 17.64
C ASP A 33 4.62 -0.91 16.32
N GLY A 34 3.88 -0.96 15.23
CA GLY A 34 4.38 -1.39 13.91
C GLY A 34 5.60 -0.61 13.45
N ALA A 35 5.65 0.69 13.76
CA ALA A 35 6.79 1.56 13.46
C ALA A 35 8.08 1.16 14.19
N ALA A 36 8.01 0.67 15.43
CA ALA A 36 9.18 0.25 16.19
C ALA A 36 9.82 -1.04 15.63
N ASN A 37 9.02 -1.93 15.06
CA ASN A 37 9.49 -3.18 14.47
C ASN A 37 10.23 -2.99 13.13
N LEU A 38 10.04 -1.86 12.46
CA LEU A 38 10.71 -1.50 11.21
C LEU A 38 12.20 -1.26 11.36
N ALA A 39 12.61 -0.62 12.44
CA ALA A 39 14.04 -0.38 12.71
C ALA A 39 14.81 -1.71 12.86
N VAL A 40 14.15 -2.72 13.42
CA VAL A 40 14.73 -4.07 13.59
C VAL A 40 14.83 -4.80 12.25
N LEU A 41 13.81 -4.72 11.38
CA LEU A 41 13.82 -5.33 10.05
C LEU A 41 14.90 -4.72 9.15
N ASN A 42 15.10 -3.41 9.20
CA ASN A 42 16.16 -2.74 8.47
C ASN A 42 17.57 -3.22 8.85
N ALA A 43 17.82 -3.41 10.14
CA ALA A 43 19.14 -3.84 10.63
C ALA A 43 19.46 -5.30 10.26
N GLN A 44 18.44 -6.17 10.13
CA GLN A 44 18.64 -7.58 9.82
C GLN A 44 18.82 -7.87 8.33
N THR A 45 18.21 -7.07 7.46
CA THR A 45 18.12 -7.37 6.03
C THR A 45 19.25 -6.75 5.21
N TYR A 46 19.77 -5.60 5.66
CA TYR A 46 20.90 -4.89 5.03
C TYR A 46 21.80 -4.29 6.11
N PRO A 47 22.74 -5.07 6.64
CA PRO A 47 23.64 -4.61 7.71
C PRO A 47 24.49 -3.39 7.32
N ASP A 48 24.73 -3.19 6.02
CA ASP A 48 25.54 -2.07 5.49
C ASP A 48 24.70 -0.83 5.15
N SER A 49 23.36 -0.91 5.24
CA SER A 49 22.50 0.24 5.04
C SER A 49 22.24 0.99 6.33
N THR A 50 22.19 2.32 6.26
CA THR A 50 21.75 3.14 7.40
C THR A 50 20.35 2.72 7.80
N PRO A 51 20.10 2.27 9.05
CA PRO A 51 18.77 1.88 9.48
C PRO A 51 17.81 3.09 9.33
N TYR A 52 16.72 2.88 8.65
CA TYR A 52 15.67 3.88 8.64
C TYR A 52 14.84 3.76 9.92
N VAL A 53 14.79 4.81 10.68
CA VAL A 53 13.96 4.89 11.90
C VAL A 53 12.71 5.69 11.58
N VAL A 54 11.53 5.10 11.78
CA VAL A 54 10.27 5.83 11.72
C VAL A 54 10.22 6.78 12.92
N PRO A 55 10.14 8.09 12.71
CA PRO A 55 10.04 9.02 13.83
C PRO A 55 8.72 8.80 14.58
N PRO A 56 8.68 9.09 15.90
CA PRO A 56 7.43 9.07 16.64
C PRO A 56 6.46 10.09 16.07
N ALA A 57 5.16 9.81 16.15
CA ALA A 57 4.13 10.75 15.74
C ALA A 57 4.25 12.04 16.58
N PRO A 58 4.24 13.22 15.95
CA PRO A 58 4.23 14.48 16.67
C PRO A 58 2.92 14.67 17.46
N ALA A 59 2.95 15.51 18.48
CA ALA A 59 1.73 15.89 19.19
C ALA A 59 0.76 16.60 18.22
N GLY A 60 -0.51 16.28 18.32
CA GLY A 60 -1.54 16.82 17.44
C GLY A 60 -1.68 16.11 16.09
N ALA A 61 -0.89 15.05 15.83
CA ALA A 61 -1.04 14.29 14.60
C ALA A 61 -2.19 13.28 14.71
N THR A 62 -2.95 13.13 13.63
CA THR A 62 -3.82 11.98 13.45
C THR A 62 -2.97 10.74 13.23
N GLN A 63 -3.18 9.68 14.03
CA GLN A 63 -2.54 8.38 13.83
C GLN A 63 -3.57 7.35 13.41
N PHE A 64 -3.15 6.38 12.62
CA PHE A 64 -4.02 5.31 12.16
C PHE A 64 -3.23 4.02 11.95
N ALA A 65 -3.90 2.91 12.18
CA ALA A 65 -3.37 1.60 11.91
C ALA A 65 -4.50 0.65 11.51
N PHE A 66 -4.32 -0.11 10.46
CA PHE A 66 -5.27 -1.16 10.10
C PHE A 66 -4.59 -2.41 9.55
N SER A 67 -5.23 -3.55 9.76
CA SER A 67 -4.82 -4.83 9.19
C SER A 67 -5.86 -5.31 8.19
N MET A 68 -5.38 -5.96 7.14
CA MET A 68 -6.20 -6.58 6.10
C MET A 68 -5.84 -8.04 5.89
N LYS A 69 -6.82 -8.86 5.51
CA LYS A 69 -6.66 -10.25 5.11
C LYS A 69 -7.19 -10.45 3.70
N GLY A 70 -6.35 -11.01 2.83
CA GLY A 70 -6.70 -11.29 1.44
C GLY A 70 -7.02 -12.76 1.22
N TYR A 71 -8.05 -13.00 0.40
CA TYR A 71 -8.60 -14.31 0.10
C TYR A 71 -8.73 -14.49 -1.41
N VAL A 72 -8.47 -15.71 -1.85
CA VAL A 72 -8.67 -16.18 -3.21
C VAL A 72 -9.44 -17.50 -3.14
N PHE A 73 -10.57 -17.61 -3.81
CA PHE A 73 -11.49 -18.75 -3.70
C PHE A 73 -11.86 -19.11 -2.23
N GLY A 74 -11.93 -18.10 -1.36
CA GLY A 74 -12.22 -18.29 0.06
C GLY A 74 -11.03 -18.69 0.94
N PHE A 75 -9.89 -19.03 0.35
CA PHE A 75 -8.68 -19.37 1.10
C PHE A 75 -7.84 -18.11 1.37
N ARG A 76 -7.39 -17.95 2.62
CA ARG A 76 -6.49 -16.85 2.97
C ARG A 76 -5.13 -17.03 2.31
N VAL A 77 -4.68 -15.99 1.59
CA VAL A 77 -3.42 -16.02 0.83
C VAL A 77 -2.46 -14.91 1.24
N VAL A 78 -2.97 -13.79 1.79
CA VAL A 78 -2.15 -12.63 2.14
C VAL A 78 -2.67 -11.96 3.42
N ARG A 79 -1.76 -11.30 4.13
CA ARG A 79 -2.03 -10.34 5.19
C ARG A 79 -1.27 -9.06 4.87
N ALA A 80 -1.91 -7.92 5.10
CA ALA A 80 -1.30 -6.60 4.99
C ALA A 80 -1.57 -5.80 6.26
N ASN A 81 -0.61 -4.99 6.68
CA ASN A 81 -0.76 -3.98 7.71
C ASN A 81 -0.38 -2.63 7.14
N TYR A 82 -1.04 -1.61 7.61
CA TYR A 82 -0.75 -0.22 7.28
C TYR A 82 -0.80 0.60 8.57
N VAL A 83 0.24 1.39 8.80
CA VAL A 83 0.35 2.24 10.00
C VAL A 83 0.92 3.57 9.56
N GLY A 84 0.43 4.66 10.12
CA GLY A 84 0.99 5.96 9.85
C GLY A 84 0.43 7.06 10.72
N TYR A 85 0.94 8.26 10.47
CA TYR A 85 0.39 9.48 11.00
C TYR A 85 0.43 10.60 9.96
N THR A 86 -0.44 11.57 10.13
CA THR A 86 -0.43 12.85 9.41
C THR A 86 -0.54 14.00 10.39
N GLY A 87 0.45 14.89 10.35
CA GLY A 87 0.40 16.19 11.01
C GLY A 87 0.01 17.31 10.04
N ASP A 88 0.16 18.54 10.48
CA ASP A 88 -0.15 19.73 9.67
C ASP A 88 0.83 19.92 8.51
N THR A 89 2.09 19.53 8.67
CA THR A 89 3.18 19.80 7.72
C THR A 89 3.86 18.55 7.19
N ASP A 90 3.69 17.41 7.83
CA ASP A 90 4.39 16.19 7.47
C ASP A 90 3.53 14.92 7.69
N TYR A 91 3.98 13.84 7.11
CA TYR A 91 3.41 12.50 7.30
C TYR A 91 4.49 11.43 7.29
N VAL A 92 4.18 10.32 7.93
CA VAL A 92 4.90 9.06 7.77
C VAL A 92 3.87 7.95 7.61
N ALA A 93 4.12 7.04 6.68
CA ALA A 93 3.29 5.88 6.48
C ALA A 93 4.16 4.63 6.26
N TYR A 94 3.69 3.54 6.80
CA TYR A 94 4.29 2.22 6.72
C TYR A 94 3.28 1.20 6.20
N ALA A 95 3.76 0.27 5.38
CA ALA A 95 2.99 -0.88 4.95
C ALA A 95 3.84 -2.15 4.98
N ASP A 96 3.28 -3.25 5.46
CA ASP A 96 3.81 -4.58 5.23
C ASP A 96 2.76 -5.48 4.58
N VAL A 97 3.22 -6.30 3.65
CA VAL A 97 2.39 -7.30 2.98
C VAL A 97 3.14 -8.62 2.99
N ARG A 98 2.49 -9.66 3.50
CA ARG A 98 3.08 -11.00 3.56
C ARG A 98 2.10 -12.08 3.15
N THR A 99 2.61 -13.11 2.51
CA THR A 99 1.83 -14.31 2.24
C THR A 99 1.42 -15.01 3.53
N SER A 100 0.22 -15.54 3.58
CA SER A 100 -0.35 -16.22 4.76
C SER A 100 -1.29 -17.35 4.36
N GLY A 101 -1.57 -18.27 5.28
CA GLY A 101 -2.44 -19.42 4.99
C GLY A 101 -1.92 -20.24 3.81
N LEU A 102 -2.78 -20.57 2.84
CA LEU A 102 -2.37 -21.30 1.64
C LEU A 102 -1.33 -20.57 0.79
N GLY A 103 -1.37 -19.23 0.75
CA GLY A 103 -0.36 -18.44 0.05
C GLY A 103 1.05 -18.67 0.56
N ALA A 104 1.23 -18.82 1.88
CA ALA A 104 2.53 -19.09 2.48
C ALA A 104 3.05 -20.51 2.22
N LEU A 105 2.17 -21.48 1.92
CA LEU A 105 2.55 -22.82 1.50
C LEU A 105 3.06 -22.84 0.06
N LEU A 106 2.50 -22.01 -0.81
CA LEU A 106 2.89 -21.92 -2.21
C LEU A 106 4.17 -21.07 -2.38
N LYS A 107 4.24 -19.93 -1.72
CA LYS A 107 5.38 -19.02 -1.77
C LYS A 107 5.43 -18.15 -0.52
N LYS A 108 6.55 -18.17 0.18
CA LYS A 108 6.82 -17.19 1.24
C LYS A 108 7.33 -15.90 0.61
N MET A 109 6.66 -14.82 0.91
CA MET A 109 7.02 -13.47 0.46
C MET A 109 6.60 -12.48 1.54
N GLU A 110 7.46 -11.52 1.78
CA GLU A 110 7.19 -10.38 2.62
C GLU A 110 7.73 -9.13 1.93
N ILE A 111 6.92 -8.11 1.88
CA ILE A 111 7.29 -6.78 1.39
C ILE A 111 6.95 -5.81 2.51
N TRP A 112 7.91 -4.97 2.89
CA TRP A 112 7.65 -3.85 3.75
C TRP A 112 8.09 -2.55 3.08
N SER A 113 7.41 -1.47 3.40
CA SER A 113 7.65 -0.16 2.80
C SER A 113 7.43 0.94 3.81
N VAL A 114 8.22 1.99 3.71
CA VAL A 114 8.05 3.23 4.48
C VAL A 114 8.09 4.40 3.53
N SER A 115 7.19 5.35 3.74
CA SER A 115 7.20 6.65 3.07
C SER A 115 7.10 7.75 4.08
N ARG A 116 7.78 8.85 3.81
CA ARG A 116 7.63 10.12 4.54
C ARG A 116 7.62 11.28 3.57
N GLY A 117 6.97 12.33 3.96
CA GLY A 117 6.88 13.51 3.12
C GLY A 117 6.22 14.67 3.83
N ARG A 118 5.83 15.65 3.03
CA ARG A 118 5.18 16.88 3.49
C ARG A 118 3.70 16.85 3.15
N VAL A 119 2.93 17.49 4.02
CA VAL A 119 1.56 17.89 3.74
C VAL A 119 1.63 19.36 3.25
N LEU A 120 1.23 19.57 2.01
CA LEU A 120 1.20 20.91 1.42
C LEU A 120 -0.10 21.64 1.76
N PRO A 121 -0.15 22.98 1.62
CA PRO A 121 -1.40 23.73 1.72
C PRO A 121 -2.47 23.10 0.80
N GLY A 122 -3.65 22.86 1.36
CA GLY A 122 -4.73 22.12 0.64
C GLY A 122 -4.74 20.61 0.86
N GLY A 123 -3.81 20.09 1.68
CA GLY A 123 -3.79 18.67 2.07
C GLY A 123 -3.11 17.72 1.07
N GLU A 124 -2.55 18.25 -0.02
CA GLU A 124 -1.77 17.45 -0.99
C GLU A 124 -0.54 16.84 -0.30
N LEU A 125 -0.26 15.58 -0.60
CA LEU A 125 0.91 14.88 -0.08
C LEU A 125 2.06 14.93 -1.07
N ARG A 126 3.25 15.29 -0.59
CA ARG A 126 4.48 15.27 -1.38
C ARG A 126 5.52 14.38 -0.72
N PRO A 127 5.86 13.22 -1.31
CA PRO A 127 6.91 12.38 -0.77
C PRO A 127 8.26 13.10 -0.75
N THR A 128 9.08 12.80 0.26
CA THR A 128 10.49 13.20 0.33
C THR A 128 11.41 12.00 0.33
N PHE A 129 10.90 10.86 0.81
CA PHE A 129 11.63 9.61 0.89
C PHE A 129 10.68 8.43 0.87
N HIS A 130 11.07 7.39 0.13
CA HIS A 130 10.42 6.08 0.16
C HIS A 130 11.47 4.97 0.17
N VAL A 131 11.23 3.93 0.96
CA VAL A 131 12.01 2.70 0.93
C VAL A 131 11.10 1.51 0.91
N GLN A 132 11.44 0.51 0.10
CA GLN A 132 10.76 -0.78 0.04
C GLN A 132 11.78 -1.91 0.09
N GLN A 133 11.46 -2.95 0.83
CA GLN A 133 12.24 -4.19 0.89
C GLN A 133 11.34 -5.36 0.56
N ASN A 134 11.78 -6.19 -0.39
CA ASN A 134 11.14 -7.45 -0.73
C ASN A 134 12.05 -8.60 -0.30
N THR A 135 11.54 -9.52 0.51
CA THR A 135 12.28 -10.68 1.02
C THR A 135 12.16 -11.92 0.13
N ASP A 136 11.83 -11.73 -1.15
CA ASP A 136 11.88 -12.84 -2.13
C ASP A 136 13.33 -13.27 -2.40
N LYS A 137 13.56 -14.20 -3.34
CA LYS A 137 14.89 -14.71 -3.72
C LYS A 137 15.92 -13.64 -4.04
N LYS A 138 15.48 -12.50 -4.57
CA LYS A 138 16.40 -11.41 -4.94
C LYS A 138 16.68 -10.50 -3.77
N ASN A 139 15.88 -10.60 -2.69
CA ASN A 139 15.99 -9.75 -1.50
C ASN A 139 16.13 -8.27 -1.88
N ARG A 140 15.28 -7.80 -2.82
CA ARG A 140 15.45 -6.51 -3.45
C ARG A 140 15.04 -5.37 -2.53
N ARG A 141 15.92 -4.38 -2.43
CA ARG A 141 15.68 -3.10 -1.78
C ARG A 141 15.56 -2.00 -2.83
N VAL A 142 14.62 -1.11 -2.62
CA VAL A 142 14.40 0.11 -3.40
C VAL A 142 14.44 1.29 -2.45
N GLU A 143 15.18 2.33 -2.81
CA GLU A 143 15.13 3.64 -2.15
C GLU A 143 14.81 4.70 -3.20
N MET A 144 13.90 5.61 -2.87
CA MET A 144 13.54 6.77 -3.69
C MET A 144 13.71 8.03 -2.86
N ASN A 145 14.59 8.92 -3.29
CA ASN A 145 14.81 10.23 -2.68
C ASN A 145 14.24 11.30 -3.60
N TYR A 146 13.23 12.02 -3.11
CA TYR A 146 12.54 13.06 -3.86
C TYR A 146 13.22 14.41 -3.61
N GLY A 147 13.97 14.88 -4.60
CA GLY A 147 14.61 16.20 -4.59
C GLY A 147 13.66 17.32 -4.95
N ALA A 148 14.22 18.45 -5.36
CA ALA A 148 13.44 19.63 -5.75
C ALA A 148 12.71 19.48 -7.09
N SER A 149 13.26 18.68 -8.02
CA SER A 149 12.74 18.51 -9.39
C SER A 149 12.94 17.12 -9.97
N ALA A 150 13.46 16.16 -9.20
CA ALA A 150 13.73 14.81 -9.67
C ALA A 150 13.64 13.81 -8.50
N VAL A 151 13.43 12.55 -8.84
CA VAL A 151 13.50 11.40 -7.93
C VAL A 151 14.75 10.62 -8.24
N ASP A 152 15.63 10.50 -7.25
CA ASP A 152 16.76 9.58 -7.29
C ASP A 152 16.31 8.20 -6.84
N VAL A 153 16.59 7.18 -7.66
CA VAL A 153 16.10 5.81 -7.45
C VAL A 153 17.29 4.85 -7.36
N ASP A 154 17.50 4.26 -6.19
CA ASP A 154 18.51 3.21 -5.95
C ASP A 154 17.82 1.86 -5.77
N ILE A 155 18.18 0.88 -6.60
CA ILE A 155 17.61 -0.47 -6.60
C ILE A 155 18.71 -1.52 -6.46
N ARG A 156 18.67 -2.29 -5.40
CA ARG A 156 19.67 -3.32 -5.06
C ARG A 156 19.01 -4.69 -4.82
N PRO A 157 19.36 -5.73 -5.56
CA PRO A 157 20.11 -5.73 -6.81
C PRO A 157 19.35 -5.00 -7.93
N PRO A 158 20.05 -4.46 -8.93
CA PRO A 158 19.43 -3.67 -9.99
C PRO A 158 18.39 -4.48 -10.78
N LEU A 159 17.46 -3.77 -11.42
CA LEU A 159 16.51 -4.34 -12.36
C LEU A 159 17.23 -4.77 -13.66
N GLY A 160 16.77 -5.84 -14.30
CA GLY A 160 17.24 -6.26 -15.62
C GLY A 160 16.73 -5.34 -16.73
N SER A 161 15.58 -4.70 -16.53
CA SER A 161 14.95 -3.76 -17.46
C SER A 161 14.31 -2.61 -16.70
N GLN A 162 14.29 -1.44 -17.30
CA GLN A 162 13.55 -0.25 -16.82
C GLN A 162 12.21 -0.08 -17.53
N GLY A 163 11.82 -1.05 -18.37
CA GLY A 163 10.64 -0.99 -19.23
C GLY A 163 10.89 -0.26 -20.55
N VAL A 164 9.96 -0.40 -21.49
CA VAL A 164 10.02 0.19 -22.84
C VAL A 164 8.68 0.86 -23.16
N PRO A 165 8.63 2.23 -23.14
CA PRO A 165 9.65 3.16 -22.67
C PRO A 165 9.83 3.16 -21.16
N PRO A 166 11.00 3.52 -20.63
CA PRO A 166 11.15 3.77 -19.19
C PRO A 166 10.39 5.04 -18.79
N ALA A 167 9.95 5.10 -17.54
CA ALA A 167 9.35 6.32 -17.00
C ALA A 167 10.35 7.49 -17.05
N THR A 168 9.92 8.64 -17.56
CA THR A 168 10.73 9.86 -17.65
C THR A 168 10.97 10.47 -16.26
N PRO A 169 12.00 11.31 -16.06
CA PRO A 169 12.23 11.99 -14.80
C PRO A 169 11.02 12.79 -14.31
N ASP A 170 10.30 13.46 -15.21
CA ASP A 170 9.11 14.26 -14.90
C ASP A 170 7.94 13.37 -14.47
N GLU A 171 7.69 12.26 -15.15
CA GLU A 171 6.65 11.29 -14.78
C GLU A 171 6.90 10.65 -13.41
N ARG A 172 8.17 10.43 -13.05
CA ARG A 172 8.55 9.91 -11.72
C ARG A 172 8.33 10.97 -10.64
N PHE A 173 8.75 12.23 -10.90
CA PHE A 173 8.68 13.32 -9.94
C PHE A 173 7.25 13.75 -9.65
N ASN A 174 6.36 13.72 -10.64
CA ASN A 174 4.95 14.08 -10.52
C ASN A 174 4.06 12.89 -10.13
N ALA A 175 4.62 11.87 -9.49
CA ALA A 175 3.89 10.71 -9.01
C ALA A 175 4.19 10.45 -7.52
N LEU A 176 3.24 9.81 -6.86
CA LEU A 176 3.37 9.33 -5.50
C LEU A 176 3.99 7.93 -5.49
N ASP A 177 4.73 7.57 -4.44
CA ASP A 177 5.02 6.17 -4.18
C ASP A 177 3.74 5.42 -3.75
N THR A 178 3.80 4.09 -3.77
CA THR A 178 2.64 3.23 -3.51
C THR A 178 2.03 3.40 -2.11
N VAL A 179 2.86 3.66 -1.10
CA VAL A 179 2.40 3.83 0.29
C VAL A 179 1.75 5.20 0.47
N THR A 180 2.37 6.25 -0.09
CA THR A 180 1.81 7.61 -0.09
C THR A 180 0.53 7.68 -0.92
N ALA A 181 0.44 6.98 -2.04
CA ALA A 181 -0.78 6.93 -2.85
C ALA A 181 -1.98 6.37 -2.06
N LEU A 182 -1.77 5.32 -1.27
CA LEU A 182 -2.82 4.80 -0.39
C LEU A 182 -3.24 5.82 0.67
N LEU A 183 -2.28 6.48 1.33
CA LEU A 183 -2.56 7.56 2.28
C LEU A 183 -3.31 8.73 1.61
N HIS A 184 -2.89 9.12 0.41
CA HIS A 184 -3.56 10.17 -0.34
C HIS A 184 -5.04 9.83 -0.62
N MET A 185 -5.33 8.59 -1.01
CA MET A 185 -6.71 8.14 -1.22
C MET A 185 -7.56 8.21 0.05
N THR A 186 -6.99 8.01 1.24
CA THR A 186 -7.75 8.10 2.51
C THR A 186 -8.14 9.53 2.91
N ARG A 187 -7.47 10.56 2.36
CA ARG A 187 -7.62 11.97 2.74
C ARG A 187 -8.35 12.82 1.70
N ARG A 188 -9.06 12.24 0.76
CA ARG A 188 -9.69 12.97 -0.35
C ARG A 188 -11.03 13.63 -0.03
N GLY A 189 -11.46 13.60 1.23
CA GLY A 189 -12.72 14.20 1.64
C GLY A 189 -13.92 13.63 0.85
N GLU A 190 -14.87 14.46 0.49
CA GLU A 190 -16.09 14.04 -0.24
C GLU A 190 -15.80 13.49 -1.64
N GLU A 191 -14.64 13.78 -2.23
CA GLU A 191 -14.24 13.33 -3.57
C GLU A 191 -13.44 12.02 -3.56
N VAL A 192 -13.59 11.18 -2.54
CA VAL A 192 -12.82 9.94 -2.38
C VAL A 192 -12.86 9.03 -3.62
N CYS A 193 -13.95 9.04 -4.39
CA CYS A 193 -14.14 8.21 -5.59
C CYS A 193 -13.90 8.98 -6.92
N SER A 194 -13.27 10.14 -6.94
CA SER A 194 -13.11 10.92 -8.17
C SER A 194 -11.66 11.10 -8.60
N GLY A 195 -11.44 11.40 -9.89
CA GLY A 195 -10.14 11.77 -10.44
C GLY A 195 -9.13 10.63 -10.55
N SER A 196 -7.85 10.98 -10.57
CA SER A 196 -6.75 10.05 -10.83
C SER A 196 -5.58 10.30 -9.88
N VAL A 197 -4.97 9.22 -9.38
CA VAL A 197 -3.79 9.26 -8.51
C VAL A 197 -2.59 8.75 -9.30
N PRO A 198 -1.61 9.59 -9.62
CA PRO A 198 -0.39 9.17 -10.30
C PRO A 198 0.51 8.41 -9.33
N VAL A 199 0.99 7.23 -9.74
CA VAL A 199 1.83 6.35 -8.91
C VAL A 199 3.10 5.97 -9.65
N PHE A 200 4.23 5.96 -8.95
CA PHE A 200 5.50 5.43 -9.40
C PHE A 200 6.07 4.46 -8.36
N ASP A 201 6.26 3.21 -8.74
CA ASP A 201 6.67 2.12 -7.83
C ASP A 201 8.17 1.81 -7.86
N SER A 202 8.99 2.69 -8.43
CA SER A 202 10.41 2.55 -8.74
C SER A 202 10.77 2.05 -10.15
N LYS A 203 9.85 1.44 -10.86
CA LYS A 203 9.99 1.03 -12.27
C LYS A 203 8.78 1.51 -13.09
N GLN A 204 7.60 1.12 -12.64
CA GLN A 204 6.35 1.33 -13.37
C GLN A 204 5.70 2.65 -12.94
N ARG A 205 5.26 3.41 -13.93
CA ARG A 205 4.45 4.61 -13.79
C ARG A 205 3.04 4.29 -14.27
N TYR A 206 2.06 4.45 -13.42
CA TYR A 206 0.66 4.19 -13.71
C TYR A 206 -0.24 5.19 -12.99
N ASN A 207 -1.47 5.30 -13.44
CA ASN A 207 -2.52 6.01 -12.72
C ASN A 207 -3.48 5.01 -12.07
N LEU A 208 -4.01 5.39 -10.91
CA LEU A 208 -5.18 4.79 -10.31
C LEU A 208 -6.35 5.76 -10.56
N ARG A 209 -7.16 5.49 -11.58
CA ARG A 209 -8.33 6.30 -11.90
C ARG A 209 -9.52 5.82 -11.10
N LEU A 210 -10.07 6.72 -10.27
CA LEU A 210 -11.22 6.45 -9.42
C LEU A 210 -12.52 6.90 -10.11
N SER A 211 -13.59 6.14 -9.90
CA SER A 211 -14.92 6.44 -10.40
C SER A 211 -15.97 6.07 -9.35
N PRO A 212 -16.95 6.95 -9.05
CA PRO A 212 -17.98 6.66 -8.06
C PRO A 212 -18.94 5.59 -8.57
N VAL A 213 -19.35 4.68 -7.68
CA VAL A 213 -20.41 3.70 -7.91
C VAL A 213 -21.63 4.03 -7.05
N GLY A 214 -21.42 4.42 -5.78
CA GLY A 214 -22.49 4.80 -4.84
C GLY A 214 -22.27 4.20 -3.45
N GLU A 215 -23.33 4.13 -2.67
CA GLU A 215 -23.31 3.56 -1.33
C GLU A 215 -23.54 2.04 -1.37
N ALA A 216 -22.83 1.33 -0.48
CA ALA A 216 -22.94 -0.11 -0.34
C ALA A 216 -22.94 -0.53 1.14
N ARG A 217 -23.39 -1.74 1.42
CA ARG A 217 -23.23 -2.37 2.74
C ARG A 217 -22.29 -3.57 2.61
N VAL A 218 -21.12 -3.48 3.22
CA VAL A 218 -20.08 -4.53 3.16
C VAL A 218 -19.76 -5.07 4.55
N LYS A 219 -19.38 -6.35 4.59
CA LYS A 219 -18.97 -6.99 5.84
C LYS A 219 -17.47 -6.78 6.08
N TYR A 220 -17.14 -6.13 7.20
CA TYR A 220 -15.79 -5.98 7.74
C TYR A 220 -15.89 -5.81 9.27
N LEU A 221 -14.83 -6.10 10.01
CA LEU A 221 -14.80 -6.07 11.50
C LEU A 221 -16.00 -6.78 12.17
N GLY A 222 -16.47 -7.88 11.58
CA GLY A 222 -17.61 -8.64 12.14
C GLY A 222 -18.95 -8.36 11.45
N ASP A 223 -19.31 -7.10 11.18
CA ASP A 223 -20.64 -6.67 10.75
C ASP A 223 -20.76 -6.11 9.35
N LYS A 224 -22.03 -6.01 8.85
CA LYS A 224 -22.38 -5.29 7.64
C LYS A 224 -22.58 -3.82 7.95
N GLN A 225 -21.67 -2.98 7.45
CA GLN A 225 -21.68 -1.54 7.67
C GLN A 225 -21.75 -0.80 6.33
N ALA A 226 -22.21 0.46 6.38
CA ALA A 226 -22.26 1.34 5.22
C ALA A 226 -20.83 1.70 4.77
N ALA A 227 -20.65 1.81 3.46
CA ALA A 227 -19.38 2.20 2.86
C ALA A 227 -19.61 2.84 1.49
N THR A 228 -18.80 3.81 1.13
CA THR A 228 -18.78 4.41 -0.20
C THR A 228 -18.03 3.48 -1.15
N HIS A 229 -18.69 3.09 -2.24
CA HIS A 229 -18.16 2.18 -3.24
C HIS A 229 -17.58 2.94 -4.43
N CYS A 230 -16.30 2.70 -4.70
CA CYS A 230 -15.57 3.22 -5.85
C CYS A 230 -15.07 2.09 -6.76
N HIS A 231 -15.04 2.35 -8.05
CA HIS A 231 -14.22 1.60 -8.99
C HIS A 231 -12.83 2.25 -9.11
N VAL A 232 -11.79 1.45 -9.07
CA VAL A 232 -10.41 1.90 -9.31
C VAL A 232 -9.86 1.15 -10.51
N TYR A 233 -9.55 1.89 -11.58
CA TYR A 233 -8.95 1.37 -12.81
C TYR A 233 -7.45 1.58 -12.77
N TYR A 234 -6.73 0.58 -13.23
CA TYR A 234 -5.28 0.63 -13.39
C TYR A 234 -4.95 1.08 -14.81
N GLU A 235 -4.25 2.20 -14.94
CA GLU A 235 -3.88 2.78 -16.23
C GLU A 235 -2.36 2.80 -16.37
N PRO A 236 -1.73 1.85 -17.09
CA PRO A 236 -0.29 1.83 -17.31
C PRO A 236 0.16 3.01 -18.16
N ILE A 237 1.28 3.64 -17.80
CA ILE A 237 1.82 4.81 -18.51
C ILE A 237 3.21 4.50 -19.09
N ALA A 238 4.17 4.08 -18.25
CA ALA A 238 5.55 3.81 -18.65
C ALA A 238 6.24 2.83 -17.69
N GLY A 239 7.42 2.33 -18.07
CA GLY A 239 8.22 1.44 -17.22
C GLY A 239 7.81 -0.03 -17.31
N TYR A 240 7.02 -0.42 -18.31
CA TYR A 240 6.59 -1.79 -18.54
C TYR A 240 7.44 -2.46 -19.62
N ASP A 241 7.81 -3.71 -19.40
CA ASP A 241 8.21 -4.58 -20.49
C ASP A 241 6.94 -5.09 -21.21
N PRO A 242 6.98 -5.39 -22.51
CA PRO A 242 5.78 -5.79 -23.27
C PRO A 242 4.98 -6.94 -22.64
N GLU A 243 5.69 -7.89 -22.01
CA GLU A 243 5.08 -9.04 -21.31
C GLU A 243 4.49 -8.70 -19.95
N ASP A 244 4.78 -7.52 -19.40
CA ASP A 244 4.27 -7.04 -18.12
C ASP A 244 3.06 -6.10 -18.27
N LEU A 245 2.70 -5.72 -19.51
CA LEU A 245 1.51 -4.93 -19.76
C LEU A 245 0.24 -5.72 -19.40
N PRO A 246 -0.75 -5.09 -18.77
CA PRO A 246 -2.04 -5.73 -18.53
C PRO A 246 -2.75 -6.05 -19.85
N SER A 247 -3.55 -7.10 -19.84
CA SER A 247 -4.45 -7.40 -20.95
C SER A 247 -5.59 -6.40 -21.03
N ALA A 248 -6.27 -6.32 -22.17
CA ALA A 248 -7.44 -5.45 -22.34
C ALA A 248 -8.58 -5.77 -21.33
N GLU A 249 -8.71 -7.06 -20.92
CA GLU A 249 -9.64 -7.45 -19.84
C GLU A 249 -9.21 -6.86 -18.49
N GLU A 250 -7.92 -6.92 -18.15
CA GLU A 250 -7.39 -6.39 -16.89
C GLU A 250 -7.47 -4.85 -16.83
N GLU A 251 -7.19 -4.16 -17.94
CA GLU A 251 -7.33 -2.69 -18.01
C GLU A 251 -8.79 -2.23 -17.87
N SER A 252 -9.74 -2.97 -18.43
CA SER A 252 -11.16 -2.63 -18.39
C SER A 252 -11.85 -3.08 -17.10
N THR A 253 -11.24 -3.97 -16.32
CA THR A 253 -11.82 -4.51 -15.09
C THR A 253 -11.36 -3.72 -13.88
N PRO A 254 -12.27 -2.98 -13.21
CA PRO A 254 -11.89 -2.22 -12.02
C PRO A 254 -11.64 -3.11 -10.82
N VAL A 255 -10.87 -2.59 -9.88
CA VAL A 255 -10.88 -3.04 -8.49
C VAL A 255 -12.03 -2.32 -7.79
N ASP A 256 -12.96 -3.07 -7.21
CA ASP A 256 -13.95 -2.52 -6.28
C ASP A 256 -13.28 -2.13 -4.98
N VAL A 257 -13.35 -0.87 -4.59
CA VAL A 257 -12.83 -0.37 -3.31
C VAL A 257 -13.97 0.22 -2.52
N TYR A 258 -14.04 -0.14 -1.25
CA TYR A 258 -15.06 0.32 -0.32
C TYR A 258 -14.41 1.11 0.78
N PHE A 259 -14.80 2.38 0.94
CA PHE A 259 -14.30 3.28 1.95
C PHE A 259 -15.33 3.53 3.05
N ARG A 260 -14.87 3.62 4.29
CA ARG A 260 -15.67 4.12 5.42
C ARG A 260 -15.11 5.47 5.85
N TYR A 261 -15.98 6.47 5.95
CA TYR A 261 -15.62 7.76 6.51
C TYR A 261 -15.65 7.74 8.03
N TYR A 262 -14.61 8.26 8.64
CA TYR A 262 -14.46 8.45 10.09
C TYR A 262 -14.28 9.95 10.35
N PRO A 263 -15.38 10.65 10.77
CA PRO A 263 -15.37 12.12 10.91
C PRO A 263 -14.43 12.59 12.01
N GLU A 264 -14.15 11.78 13.03
CA GLU A 264 -13.28 12.14 14.15
C GLU A 264 -11.81 12.37 13.72
N VAL A 265 -11.42 11.80 12.59
CA VAL A 265 -10.06 11.90 12.03
C VAL A 265 -10.07 12.45 10.60
N ASP A 266 -11.24 12.81 10.07
CA ASP A 266 -11.47 13.27 8.69
C ASP A 266 -10.81 12.36 7.63
N MET A 267 -11.05 11.05 7.74
CA MET A 267 -10.44 10.07 6.84
C MET A 267 -11.45 9.08 6.26
N HIS A 268 -11.26 8.76 4.99
CA HIS A 268 -11.91 7.65 4.31
C HIS A 268 -11.01 6.42 4.34
N VAL A 269 -11.22 5.51 5.28
CA VAL A 269 -10.39 4.31 5.43
C VAL A 269 -10.89 3.20 4.51
N PRO A 270 -10.02 2.57 3.68
CA PRO A 270 -10.44 1.47 2.83
C PRO A 270 -10.71 0.23 3.69
N VAL A 271 -11.94 -0.29 3.64
CA VAL A 271 -12.37 -1.43 4.47
C VAL A 271 -12.43 -2.74 3.69
N ARG A 272 -12.51 -2.65 2.35
CA ARG A 272 -12.57 -3.82 1.48
C ARG A 272 -12.11 -3.48 0.08
N PHE A 273 -11.42 -4.44 -0.54
CA PHE A 273 -11.12 -4.47 -1.97
C PHE A 273 -11.65 -5.78 -2.54
N ALA A 274 -12.17 -5.74 -3.76
CA ALA A 274 -12.53 -6.94 -4.51
C ALA A 274 -12.15 -6.78 -5.98
N TYR A 275 -11.64 -7.86 -6.57
CA TYR A 275 -11.28 -7.89 -7.98
C TYR A 275 -11.78 -9.18 -8.61
N LYS A 276 -12.37 -9.06 -9.78
CA LYS A 276 -12.91 -10.20 -10.54
C LYS A 276 -12.43 -10.12 -11.99
N VAL A 277 -11.72 -11.14 -12.42
CA VAL A 277 -11.30 -11.29 -13.80
C VAL A 277 -11.32 -12.76 -14.19
N SER A 278 -11.81 -13.07 -15.39
CA SER A 278 -11.81 -14.46 -15.95
C SER A 278 -12.29 -15.54 -14.98
N GLY A 279 -13.39 -15.29 -14.24
CA GLY A 279 -13.94 -16.21 -13.24
C GLY A 279 -13.17 -16.31 -11.92
N PHE A 280 -12.10 -15.54 -11.78
CA PHE A 280 -11.31 -15.43 -10.56
C PHE A 280 -11.85 -14.29 -9.68
N THR A 281 -11.93 -14.53 -8.38
CA THR A 281 -12.29 -13.50 -7.40
C THR A 281 -11.25 -13.45 -6.29
N ALA A 282 -10.62 -12.29 -6.13
CA ALA A 282 -9.79 -11.94 -5.00
C ALA A 282 -10.51 -10.92 -4.12
N VAL A 283 -10.47 -11.08 -2.83
CA VAL A 283 -11.06 -10.16 -1.86
C VAL A 283 -10.05 -9.88 -0.77
N ILE A 284 -9.81 -8.61 -0.49
CA ILE A 284 -9.05 -8.16 0.67
C ILE A 284 -10.02 -7.39 1.57
N LYS A 285 -10.07 -7.73 2.84
CA LYS A 285 -10.98 -7.09 3.81
C LYS A 285 -10.25 -6.74 5.09
N MET A 286 -10.67 -5.65 5.69
CA MET A 286 -10.18 -5.20 6.99
C MET A 286 -10.49 -6.24 8.07
N SER A 287 -9.54 -6.44 8.96
CA SER A 287 -9.67 -7.31 10.13
C SER A 287 -9.44 -6.59 11.44
N ASP A 288 -8.75 -5.45 11.42
CA ASP A 288 -8.45 -4.66 12.62
C ASP A 288 -8.30 -3.18 12.21
N LEU A 289 -8.68 -2.25 13.08
CA LEU A 289 -8.55 -0.80 12.89
C LEU A 289 -8.32 -0.12 14.23
N VAL A 290 -7.38 0.81 14.27
CA VAL A 290 -7.14 1.75 15.38
C VAL A 290 -6.96 3.12 14.77
N LEU A 291 -7.66 4.11 15.29
CA LEU A 291 -7.50 5.52 14.94
C LEU A 291 -7.17 6.32 16.21
N VAL A 292 -6.32 7.31 16.08
CA VAL A 292 -6.01 8.25 17.18
C VAL A 292 -6.24 9.66 16.67
N THR A 293 -7.09 10.39 17.35
CA THR A 293 -7.41 11.78 17.01
C THR A 293 -6.22 12.71 17.31
N PRO A 294 -6.18 13.92 16.78
CA PRO A 294 -5.19 14.93 17.16
C PRO A 294 -5.14 15.23 18.66
N ASP A 295 -6.26 15.09 19.36
CA ASP A 295 -6.36 15.27 20.82
C ASP A 295 -5.86 14.06 21.63
N GLY A 296 -5.52 12.97 20.94
CA GLY A 296 -4.99 11.75 21.53
C GLY A 296 -6.04 10.71 21.91
N ASP A 297 -7.32 10.92 21.57
CA ASP A 297 -8.37 9.93 21.80
C ASP A 297 -8.22 8.72 20.91
N ILE A 298 -8.21 7.53 21.50
CA ILE A 298 -8.09 6.26 20.78
C ILE A 298 -9.47 5.76 20.42
N LEU A 299 -9.73 5.64 19.13
CA LEU A 299 -10.95 5.08 18.58
C LEU A 299 -10.67 3.64 18.15
N LEU A 300 -11.35 2.71 18.76
CA LEU A 300 -11.40 1.31 18.36
C LEU A 300 -12.79 1.08 17.77
N PRO A 301 -12.96 1.11 16.44
CA PRO A 301 -14.25 0.76 15.85
C PRO A 301 -14.61 -0.65 16.28
N SER A 302 -15.52 -0.77 17.25
CA SER A 302 -15.96 -2.04 17.82
C SER A 302 -16.96 -2.74 16.91
N GLU A 303 -17.14 -4.04 17.12
CA GLU A 303 -18.16 -4.84 16.43
C GLU A 303 -19.60 -4.33 16.66
N ASP A 304 -19.80 -3.35 17.54
CA ASP A 304 -21.10 -2.88 18.04
C ASP A 304 -21.46 -1.41 17.72
N SER A 305 -20.84 -0.77 16.73
CA SER A 305 -21.17 0.63 16.38
C SER A 305 -21.87 0.78 15.02
#